data_a16f56219176a46c4a18a41f62e3ab41
#
_entry.id   a16f56219176a46c4a18a41f62e3ab41
#
_cell.length_a   1.000
_cell.length_b   1.000
_cell.length_c   1.000
_cell.angle_alpha   90.00
_cell.angle_beta   90.00
_cell.angle_gamma   90.00
#
_symmetry.space_group_name_H-M   'P 1'
#
loop_
_entity.id
_entity.type
_entity.pdbx_description
1 polymer ?
#
loop_
_entity_poly.entity_id
_entity_poly.type
_entity_poly.pdbx_seq_one_letter_code
_entity_poly.pdbx_strand_id
1 'polypeptide(L)'
;MIDYMERDMGPLLNAVICVPMQATLRHALLNTISQAIKINDLVFAILLLDDKLVGVVRRKEHQPQPMDLHLILNLIRNSSYFKTQICWLPLCLPKFDPDGFFYAHISYLCSGLSLVLLTVNPEHFDILQQSQYKTKELMESNGLFEKLKQIYSVEELLHSFKLTEVKHFIYKMRNANQIISYSKEISDEKEILRQYLRFHHLIHITERPAKLVYQCTESETFFAWQTMNFELYATLNEVFNKRKVMEIINKLLDAINKQRNRLFITISPTF
;
A
#
# COMPACT_ATOMS: atom_id res chain seq x y z
N MET A 1 13.27 3.48 14.02
CA MET A 1 12.70 4.40 13.01
C MET A 1 13.58 4.52 11.77
N ILE A 2 14.88 4.77 11.92
CA ILE A 2 15.83 4.87 10.80
C ILE A 2 15.95 3.54 10.02
N ASP A 3 16.06 2.40 10.70
CA ASP A 3 16.14 1.05 10.09
C ASP A 3 14.91 0.67 9.22
N TYR A 4 13.76 1.27 9.48
CA TYR A 4 12.54 1.00 8.74
C TYR A 4 12.45 1.82 7.45
N MET A 5 12.89 3.07 7.47
CA MET A 5 12.96 3.92 6.26
C MET A 5 13.96 3.39 5.23
N GLU A 6 14.93 2.57 5.67
CA GLU A 6 15.86 1.87 4.78
C GLU A 6 15.24 0.66 4.05
N ARG A 7 14.01 0.24 4.42
CA ARG A 7 13.33 -0.94 3.84
C ARG A 7 12.07 -0.61 3.06
N ASP A 8 11.60 0.63 3.08
CA ASP A 8 10.35 1.03 2.42
C ASP A 8 10.59 2.21 1.45
N MET A 9 10.53 1.93 0.17
CA MET A 9 10.58 2.96 -0.87
C MET A 9 9.27 3.73 -1.06
N GLY A 10 8.20 3.37 -0.36
CA GLY A 10 6.89 4.01 -0.49
C GLY A 10 6.92 5.53 -0.33
N PRO A 11 7.52 6.07 0.76
CA PRO A 11 7.64 7.52 0.93
C PRO A 11 8.45 8.19 -0.19
N LEU A 12 9.56 7.59 -0.62
CA LEU A 12 10.40 8.12 -1.70
C LEU A 12 9.64 8.12 -3.03
N LEU A 13 8.90 7.07 -3.29
CA LEU A 13 8.08 6.94 -4.50
C LEU A 13 6.76 7.73 -4.41
N ASN A 14 6.45 8.37 -3.28
CA ASN A 14 5.16 9.03 -3.02
C ASN A 14 3.98 8.09 -3.34
N ALA A 15 4.01 6.87 -2.77
CA ALA A 15 3.02 5.84 -3.05
C ALA A 15 2.87 4.88 -1.85
N VAL A 16 1.72 4.22 -1.73
CA VAL A 16 1.35 3.38 -0.58
C VAL A 16 1.28 1.91 -0.99
N ILE A 17 1.76 1.03 -0.10
CA ILE A 17 1.66 -0.42 -0.30
C ILE A 17 0.22 -0.87 -0.08
N CYS A 18 -0.34 -1.57 -1.07
CA CYS A 18 -1.69 -2.14 -1.00
C CYS A 18 -1.66 -3.63 -0.69
N VAL A 19 -2.71 -4.10 0.00
CA VAL A 19 -2.91 -5.54 0.25
C VAL A 19 -3.40 -6.23 -1.03
N PRO A 20 -2.71 -7.26 -1.54
CA PRO A 20 -3.23 -8.06 -2.64
C PRO A 20 -4.44 -8.88 -2.17
N MET A 21 -5.62 -8.64 -2.73
CA MET A 21 -6.84 -9.38 -2.39
C MET A 21 -7.86 -9.35 -3.54
N GLN A 22 -8.85 -10.25 -3.48
CA GLN A 22 -9.94 -10.23 -4.45
C GLN A 22 -10.68 -8.89 -4.40
N ALA A 23 -10.98 -8.31 -5.57
CA ALA A 23 -11.70 -7.04 -5.67
C ALA A 23 -13.09 -7.11 -5.01
N THR A 24 -13.78 -8.26 -5.12
CA THR A 24 -15.08 -8.50 -4.48
C THR A 24 -15.00 -8.46 -2.95
N LEU A 25 -13.94 -9.07 -2.36
CA LEU A 25 -13.72 -9.01 -0.92
C LEU A 25 -13.39 -7.59 -0.46
N ARG A 26 -12.48 -6.89 -1.16
CA ARG A 26 -12.15 -5.49 -0.86
C ARG A 26 -13.40 -4.61 -0.90
N HIS A 27 -14.23 -4.76 -1.93
CA HIS A 27 -15.46 -4.01 -2.08
C HIS A 27 -16.46 -4.32 -0.95
N ALA A 28 -16.62 -5.59 -0.57
CA ALA A 28 -17.49 -5.99 0.53
C ALA A 28 -17.04 -5.37 1.87
N LEU A 29 -15.72 -5.38 2.18
CA LEU A 29 -15.17 -4.76 3.38
C LEU A 29 -15.44 -3.26 3.42
N LEU A 30 -15.12 -2.54 2.35
CA LEU A 30 -15.29 -1.09 2.29
C LEU A 30 -16.76 -0.66 2.27
N ASN A 31 -17.63 -1.41 1.61
CA ASN A 31 -19.08 -1.16 1.63
C ASN A 31 -19.66 -1.37 3.04
N THR A 32 -19.21 -2.40 3.76
CA THR A 32 -19.65 -2.61 5.15
C THR A 32 -19.29 -1.39 6.02
N ILE A 33 -18.11 -0.81 5.85
CA ILE A 33 -17.70 0.42 6.53
C ILE A 33 -18.62 1.58 6.13
N SER A 34 -18.84 1.81 4.84
CA SER A 34 -19.72 2.89 4.34
C SER A 34 -21.16 2.76 4.85
N GLN A 35 -21.69 1.53 4.99
CA GLN A 35 -23.03 1.28 5.53
C GLN A 35 -23.13 1.48 7.05
N ALA A 36 -22.07 1.11 7.78
CA ALA A 36 -22.03 1.21 9.23
C ALA A 36 -21.92 2.66 9.71
N ILE A 37 -21.20 3.49 8.95
CA ILE A 37 -20.82 4.84 9.35
C ILE A 37 -21.63 5.86 8.55
N LYS A 38 -22.50 6.60 9.26
CA LYS A 38 -23.36 7.65 8.68
C LYS A 38 -23.14 8.95 9.43
N ILE A 39 -21.95 9.52 9.30
CA ILE A 39 -21.53 10.74 10.01
C ILE A 39 -21.12 11.80 8.98
N ASN A 40 -21.77 12.96 9.05
CA ASN A 40 -21.55 14.02 8.06
C ASN A 40 -20.15 14.63 8.11
N ASP A 41 -19.49 14.66 9.28
CA ASP A 41 -18.18 15.28 9.46
C ASP A 41 -17.01 14.26 9.36
N LEU A 42 -17.31 13.03 8.96
CA LEU A 42 -16.27 12.04 8.67
C LEU A 42 -15.59 12.38 7.34
N VAL A 43 -14.27 12.47 7.37
CA VAL A 43 -13.46 12.83 6.22
C VAL A 43 -12.95 11.57 5.52
N PHE A 44 -12.36 10.64 6.30
CA PHE A 44 -11.83 9.37 5.82
C PHE A 44 -12.15 8.24 6.78
N ALA A 45 -12.43 7.05 6.22
CA ALA A 45 -12.33 5.78 6.92
C ALA A 45 -11.30 4.92 6.18
N ILE A 46 -10.18 4.63 6.84
CA ILE A 46 -9.03 3.93 6.27
C ILE A 46 -8.97 2.55 6.88
N LEU A 47 -8.98 1.52 6.05
CA LEU A 47 -8.83 0.14 6.46
C LEU A 47 -7.43 -0.37 6.11
N LEU A 48 -6.73 -0.88 7.12
CA LEU A 48 -5.36 -1.40 6.99
C LEU A 48 -5.32 -2.85 7.45
N LEU A 49 -4.49 -3.64 6.80
CA LEU A 49 -4.16 -5.00 7.23
C LEU A 49 -2.64 -5.17 7.26
N ASP A 50 -2.10 -5.54 8.42
CA ASP A 50 -0.66 -5.66 8.65
C ASP A 50 0.14 -4.48 8.08
N ASP A 51 -0.31 -3.25 8.40
CA ASP A 51 0.30 -1.98 7.98
C ASP A 51 0.29 -1.73 6.45
N LYS A 52 -0.56 -2.44 5.69
CA LYS A 52 -0.78 -2.22 4.26
C LYS A 52 -2.21 -1.75 4.02
N LEU A 53 -2.39 -0.94 2.99
CA LEU A 53 -3.68 -0.36 2.67
C LEU A 53 -4.62 -1.39 2.03
N VAL A 54 -5.75 -1.66 2.68
CA VAL A 54 -6.88 -2.41 2.10
C VAL A 54 -7.73 -1.47 1.25
N GLY A 55 -8.03 -0.29 1.78
CA GLY A 55 -8.77 0.73 1.06
C GLY A 55 -9.18 1.91 1.92
N VAL A 56 -9.77 2.90 1.27
CA VAL A 56 -10.28 4.13 1.90
C VAL A 56 -11.71 4.35 1.47
N VAL A 57 -12.61 4.59 2.44
CA VAL A 57 -13.94 5.17 2.20
C VAL A 57 -13.82 6.66 2.46
N ARG A 58 -14.32 7.49 1.55
CA ARG A 58 -14.11 8.94 1.57
C ARG A 58 -15.28 9.70 0.99
N ARG A 59 -15.33 11.00 1.18
CA ARG A 59 -16.20 11.86 0.40
C ARG A 59 -15.68 11.98 -1.03
N LYS A 60 -16.57 12.20 -1.98
CA LYS A 60 -16.24 12.22 -3.41
C LYS A 60 -15.16 13.25 -3.75
N GLU A 61 -15.22 14.41 -3.11
CA GLU A 61 -14.30 15.54 -3.29
C GLU A 61 -12.98 15.40 -2.54
N HIS A 62 -12.90 14.51 -1.55
CA HIS A 62 -11.70 14.32 -0.72
C HIS A 62 -10.84 13.19 -1.24
N GLN A 63 -9.55 13.43 -1.44
CA GLN A 63 -8.59 12.40 -1.82
C GLN A 63 -7.41 12.39 -0.87
N PRO A 64 -7.17 11.27 -0.15
CA PRO A 64 -6.02 11.19 0.74
C PRO A 64 -4.73 11.21 -0.06
N GLN A 65 -3.76 11.98 0.41
CA GLN A 65 -2.45 12.07 -0.21
C GLN A 65 -1.54 10.93 0.32
N PRO A 66 -0.69 10.33 -0.51
CA PRO A 66 0.18 9.22 -0.08
C PRO A 66 1.06 9.58 1.12
N MET A 67 1.59 10.79 1.17
CA MET A 67 2.44 11.24 2.29
C MET A 67 1.67 11.31 3.61
N ASP A 68 0.42 11.75 3.58
CA ASP A 68 -0.44 11.78 4.77
C ASP A 68 -0.81 10.36 5.21
N LEU A 69 -1.05 9.45 4.26
CA LEU A 69 -1.23 8.02 4.57
C LEU A 69 0.01 7.41 5.22
N HIS A 70 1.22 7.79 4.79
CA HIS A 70 2.45 7.35 5.45
C HIS A 70 2.59 7.87 6.88
N LEU A 71 2.12 9.08 7.20
CA LEU A 71 2.08 9.57 8.58
C LEU A 71 1.19 8.69 9.46
N ILE A 72 -0.01 8.33 8.97
CA ILE A 72 -0.93 7.44 9.67
C ILE A 72 -0.35 6.04 9.83
N LEU A 73 0.23 5.48 8.77
CA LEU A 73 0.87 4.16 8.80
C LEU A 73 2.03 4.11 9.80
N ASN A 74 2.88 5.13 9.81
CA ASN A 74 4.00 5.22 10.74
C ASN A 74 3.54 5.37 12.19
N LEU A 75 2.46 6.13 12.43
CA LEU A 75 1.85 6.25 13.74
C LEU A 75 1.38 4.89 14.28
N ILE A 76 0.67 4.12 13.46
CA ILE A 76 0.13 2.81 13.83
C ILE A 76 1.25 1.78 14.06
N ARG A 77 2.25 1.76 13.19
CA ARG A 77 3.40 0.83 13.27
C ARG A 77 4.23 1.02 14.52
N ASN A 78 4.50 2.27 14.88
CA ASN A 78 5.42 2.60 15.96
C ASN A 78 4.78 2.53 17.36
N SER A 79 3.48 2.25 17.44
CA SER A 79 2.78 2.18 18.72
C SER A 79 2.16 0.81 18.96
N SER A 80 2.79 0.01 19.82
CA SER A 80 2.20 -1.24 20.32
C SER A 80 0.93 -1.01 21.15
N TYR A 81 0.78 0.18 21.70
CA TYR A 81 -0.36 0.60 22.50
C TYR A 81 -1.68 0.56 21.71
N PHE A 82 -1.66 0.95 20.43
CA PHE A 82 -2.85 0.94 19.58
C PHE A 82 -3.40 -0.47 19.32
N LYS A 83 -2.60 -1.52 19.50
CA LYS A 83 -3.03 -2.91 19.27
C LYS A 83 -3.98 -3.42 20.36
N THR A 84 -3.97 -2.81 21.53
CA THR A 84 -4.72 -3.28 22.71
C THR A 84 -5.87 -2.38 23.11
N GLN A 85 -5.86 -1.12 22.68
CA GLN A 85 -6.85 -0.12 23.10
C GLN A 85 -7.31 0.74 21.92
N ILE A 86 -8.49 1.31 22.05
CA ILE A 86 -8.99 2.33 21.15
C ILE A 86 -8.24 3.62 21.44
N CYS A 87 -7.72 4.28 20.41
CA CYS A 87 -7.02 5.54 20.54
C CYS A 87 -7.80 6.69 19.90
N TRP A 88 -7.84 7.80 20.61
CA TRP A 88 -8.37 9.05 20.15
C TRP A 88 -7.29 10.12 20.26
N LEU A 89 -6.90 10.71 19.13
CA LEU A 89 -5.82 11.69 19.11
C LEU A 89 -5.98 12.72 17.97
N PRO A 90 -5.52 13.94 18.17
CA PRO A 90 -5.44 14.93 17.10
C PRO A 90 -4.33 14.56 16.12
N LEU A 91 -4.57 14.79 14.83
CA LEU A 91 -3.66 14.49 13.74
C LEU A 91 -3.70 15.62 12.69
N CYS A 92 -2.54 16.01 12.19
CA CYS A 92 -2.42 16.90 11.03
C CYS A 92 -2.14 16.07 9.78
N LEU A 93 -2.78 16.45 8.67
CA LEU A 93 -2.56 15.90 7.33
C LEU A 93 -2.07 17.00 6.39
N PRO A 94 -0.79 17.36 6.42
CA PRO A 94 -0.29 18.62 5.82
C PRO A 94 -0.42 18.70 4.30
N LYS A 95 -0.57 17.55 3.61
CA LYS A 95 -0.77 17.52 2.16
C LYS A 95 -2.24 17.60 1.78
N PHE A 96 -3.13 17.17 2.65
CA PHE A 96 -4.57 17.25 2.44
C PHE A 96 -5.12 18.60 2.89
N ASP A 97 -4.79 19.04 4.12
CA ASP A 97 -5.16 20.32 4.69
C ASP A 97 -4.04 20.79 5.64
N PRO A 98 -3.21 21.77 5.23
CA PRO A 98 -2.06 22.22 6.01
C PRO A 98 -2.44 22.98 7.29
N ASP A 99 -3.62 23.59 7.33
CA ASP A 99 -4.08 24.43 8.44
C ASP A 99 -5.09 23.73 9.35
N GLY A 100 -5.57 22.53 8.92
CA GLY A 100 -6.60 21.78 9.61
C GLY A 100 -6.05 20.74 10.60
N PHE A 101 -6.82 20.55 11.70
CA PHE A 101 -6.65 19.43 12.61
C PHE A 101 -7.78 18.43 12.42
N PHE A 102 -7.41 17.15 12.40
CA PHE A 102 -8.33 16.03 12.35
C PHE A 102 -8.23 15.25 13.66
N TYR A 103 -9.30 14.60 14.04
CA TYR A 103 -9.33 13.70 15.19
C TYR A 103 -9.40 12.27 14.65
N ALA A 104 -8.41 11.47 15.03
CA ALA A 104 -8.29 10.08 14.59
C ALA A 104 -8.80 9.12 15.67
N HIS A 105 -9.83 8.34 15.34
CA HIS A 105 -10.26 7.17 16.08
C HIS A 105 -9.57 5.95 15.47
N ILE A 106 -8.62 5.36 16.20
CA ILE A 106 -7.86 4.19 15.74
C ILE A 106 -8.27 2.98 16.56
N SER A 107 -8.71 1.92 15.90
CA SER A 107 -9.15 0.68 16.54
C SER A 107 -8.79 -0.54 15.72
N TYR A 108 -8.65 -1.69 16.38
CA TYR A 108 -8.46 -2.98 15.72
C TYR A 108 -9.79 -3.74 15.69
N LEU A 109 -10.20 -4.18 14.50
CA LEU A 109 -11.42 -4.98 14.31
C LEU A 109 -11.14 -6.47 14.61
N CYS A 110 -9.96 -6.95 14.19
CA CYS A 110 -9.40 -8.24 14.54
C CYS A 110 -7.86 -8.17 14.45
N SER A 111 -7.17 -9.29 14.69
CA SER A 111 -5.70 -9.34 14.62
C SER A 111 -5.20 -8.86 13.25
N GLY A 112 -4.34 -7.85 13.24
CA GLY A 112 -3.76 -7.24 12.05
C GLY A 112 -4.68 -6.26 11.31
N LEU A 113 -6.01 -6.32 11.47
CA LEU A 113 -6.95 -5.44 10.77
C LEU A 113 -7.31 -4.21 11.59
N SER A 114 -6.81 -3.06 11.20
CA SER A 114 -7.08 -1.78 11.86
C SER A 114 -7.99 -0.88 11.02
N LEU A 115 -8.86 -0.16 11.73
CA LEU A 115 -9.77 0.85 11.19
C LEU A 115 -9.39 2.22 11.78
N VAL A 116 -9.11 3.18 10.90
CA VAL A 116 -8.84 4.56 11.25
C VAL A 116 -9.97 5.43 10.71
N LEU A 117 -10.66 6.11 11.60
CA LEU A 117 -11.74 7.03 11.27
C LEU A 117 -11.27 8.46 11.55
N LEU A 118 -11.30 9.33 10.55
CA LEU A 118 -10.86 10.72 10.65
C LEU A 118 -12.04 11.68 10.54
N THR A 119 -12.21 12.50 11.55
CA THR A 119 -13.25 13.53 11.62
C THR A 119 -12.65 14.90 11.94
N VAL A 120 -13.36 15.96 11.61
CA VAL A 120 -13.01 17.34 12.00
C VAL A 120 -13.58 17.72 13.37
N ASN A 121 -14.51 16.94 13.91
CA ASN A 121 -15.19 17.25 15.16
C ASN A 121 -14.57 16.51 16.36
N PRO A 122 -14.04 17.21 17.38
CA PRO A 122 -13.43 16.59 18.55
C PRO A 122 -14.41 15.82 19.45
N GLU A 123 -15.71 16.08 19.35
CA GLU A 123 -16.74 15.46 20.20
C GLU A 123 -17.29 14.14 19.64
N HIS A 124 -16.79 13.69 18.49
CA HIS A 124 -17.30 12.50 17.80
C HIS A 124 -16.76 11.16 18.33
N PHE A 125 -16.02 11.13 19.44
CA PHE A 125 -15.43 9.89 19.96
C PHE A 125 -16.48 8.78 20.16
N ASP A 126 -17.54 9.03 20.91
CA ASP A 126 -18.55 8.02 21.24
C ASP A 126 -19.30 7.51 20.02
N ILE A 127 -19.65 8.42 19.09
CA ILE A 127 -20.37 8.04 17.88
C ILE A 127 -19.49 7.25 16.91
N LEU A 128 -18.19 7.56 16.85
CA LEU A 128 -17.22 6.77 16.07
C LEU A 128 -16.94 5.41 16.70
N GLN A 129 -16.92 5.34 18.03
CA GLN A 129 -16.79 4.07 18.75
C GLN A 129 -18.01 3.14 18.49
N GLN A 130 -19.23 3.67 18.53
CA GLN A 130 -20.43 2.91 18.17
C GLN A 130 -20.39 2.45 16.70
N SER A 131 -19.94 3.31 15.80
CA SER A 131 -19.79 2.99 14.37
C SER A 131 -18.74 1.88 14.16
N GLN A 132 -17.67 1.89 14.93
CA GLN A 132 -16.65 0.82 14.90
C GLN A 132 -17.23 -0.52 15.39
N TYR A 133 -17.98 -0.55 16.49
CA TYR A 133 -18.64 -1.76 16.97
C TYR A 133 -19.62 -2.31 15.93
N LYS A 134 -20.44 -1.46 15.35
CA LYS A 134 -21.37 -1.84 14.28
C LYS A 134 -20.65 -2.38 13.05
N THR A 135 -19.53 -1.75 12.66
CA THR A 135 -18.68 -2.23 11.55
C THR A 135 -18.18 -3.64 11.83
N LYS A 136 -17.67 -3.88 13.03
CA LYS A 136 -17.17 -5.19 13.46
C LYS A 136 -18.27 -6.25 13.42
N GLU A 137 -19.44 -5.98 13.99
CA GLU A 137 -20.60 -6.87 14.00
C GLU A 137 -21.06 -7.23 12.57
N LEU A 138 -21.15 -6.24 11.67
CA LEU A 138 -21.51 -6.48 10.28
C LEU A 138 -20.44 -7.28 9.51
N MET A 139 -19.16 -7.09 9.81
CA MET A 139 -18.09 -7.89 9.21
C MET A 139 -18.10 -9.33 9.70
N GLU A 140 -18.39 -9.56 10.98
CA GLU A 140 -18.54 -10.89 11.57
C GLU A 140 -19.75 -11.63 10.98
N SER A 141 -20.93 -10.99 10.95
CA SER A 141 -22.17 -11.57 10.43
C SER A 141 -22.07 -11.94 8.94
N ASN A 142 -21.31 -11.17 8.16
CA ASN A 142 -21.07 -11.43 6.74
C ASN A 142 -19.90 -12.42 6.49
N GLY A 143 -19.28 -12.96 7.54
CA GLY A 143 -18.14 -13.89 7.44
C GLY A 143 -16.92 -13.29 6.75
N LEU A 144 -16.71 -11.96 6.83
CA LEU A 144 -15.63 -11.28 6.13
C LEU A 144 -14.26 -11.57 6.78
N PHE A 145 -14.19 -11.77 8.10
CA PHE A 145 -12.94 -12.10 8.78
C PHE A 145 -12.38 -13.47 8.36
N GLU A 146 -13.24 -14.46 8.11
CA GLU A 146 -12.79 -15.76 7.61
C GLU A 146 -12.22 -15.66 6.19
N LYS A 147 -12.84 -14.84 5.34
CA LYS A 147 -12.35 -14.58 3.98
C LYS A 147 -11.01 -13.84 3.95
N LEU A 148 -10.71 -13.03 4.97
CA LEU A 148 -9.41 -12.36 5.09
C LEU A 148 -8.25 -13.34 5.31
N LYS A 149 -8.50 -14.55 5.85
CA LYS A 149 -7.48 -15.58 5.99
C LYS A 149 -6.99 -16.14 4.63
N GLN A 150 -7.73 -15.89 3.55
CA GLN A 150 -7.45 -16.36 2.19
C GLN A 150 -6.87 -15.25 1.29
N ILE A 151 -5.97 -14.44 1.83
CA ILE A 151 -5.32 -13.37 1.07
C ILE A 151 -4.19 -13.95 0.21
N TYR A 152 -4.17 -13.53 -1.06
CA TYR A 152 -3.14 -13.96 -2.01
C TYR A 152 -1.78 -13.36 -1.69
N SER A 153 -0.74 -14.17 -1.79
CA SER A 153 0.63 -13.66 -1.77
C SER A 153 1.06 -13.23 -3.19
N VAL A 154 1.95 -12.23 -3.27
CA VAL A 154 2.58 -11.85 -4.55
C VAL A 154 3.46 -13.00 -5.07
N GLU A 155 3.95 -13.85 -4.17
CA GLU A 155 4.73 -15.04 -4.50
C GLU A 155 3.92 -16.07 -5.32
N GLU A 156 2.67 -16.35 -4.91
CA GLU A 156 1.76 -17.21 -5.68
C GLU A 156 1.51 -16.67 -7.09
N LEU A 157 1.42 -15.33 -7.22
CA LEU A 157 1.35 -14.68 -8.52
C LEU A 157 2.56 -15.03 -9.40
N LEU A 158 3.78 -14.81 -8.89
CA LEU A 158 5.01 -15.08 -9.63
C LEU A 158 5.13 -16.54 -10.04
N HIS A 159 4.79 -17.47 -9.14
CA HIS A 159 4.75 -18.89 -9.43
C HIS A 159 3.76 -19.24 -10.54
N SER A 160 2.55 -18.66 -10.52
CA SER A 160 1.52 -18.92 -11.53
C SER A 160 1.95 -18.48 -12.93
N PHE A 161 2.81 -17.47 -13.05
CA PHE A 161 3.36 -16.96 -14.31
C PHE A 161 4.76 -17.50 -14.64
N LYS A 162 5.30 -18.44 -13.82
CA LYS A 162 6.64 -19.02 -13.97
C LYS A 162 7.75 -17.97 -14.05
N LEU A 163 7.69 -17.00 -13.15
CA LEU A 163 8.65 -15.89 -13.04
C LEU A 163 9.69 -16.20 -11.95
N THR A 164 10.36 -17.35 -12.06
CA THR A 164 11.36 -17.85 -11.10
C THR A 164 12.65 -17.04 -11.10
N GLU A 165 12.91 -16.32 -12.18
CA GLU A 165 14.09 -15.47 -12.35
C GLU A 165 14.01 -14.16 -11.56
N VAL A 166 12.81 -13.75 -11.14
CA VAL A 166 12.61 -12.52 -10.38
C VAL A 166 12.94 -12.75 -8.90
N LYS A 167 14.01 -12.12 -8.43
CA LYS A 167 14.43 -12.15 -7.01
C LYS A 167 13.69 -11.12 -6.18
N HIS A 168 13.58 -9.90 -6.69
CA HIS A 168 12.92 -8.78 -6.02
C HIS A 168 12.31 -7.84 -7.06
N PHE A 169 11.18 -7.22 -6.75
CA PHE A 169 10.69 -6.07 -7.51
C PHE A 169 9.84 -5.12 -6.68
N ILE A 170 9.81 -3.86 -7.14
CA ILE A 170 8.86 -2.84 -6.72
C ILE A 170 8.21 -2.29 -7.98
N TYR A 171 6.88 -2.35 -8.04
CA TYR A 171 6.09 -1.78 -9.10
C TYR A 171 5.16 -0.71 -8.55
N LYS A 172 5.29 0.51 -9.06
CA LYS A 172 4.42 1.65 -8.75
C LYS A 172 3.45 1.90 -9.89
N MET A 173 2.16 1.91 -9.58
CA MET A 173 1.12 2.41 -10.46
C MET A 173 1.00 3.94 -10.28
N ARG A 174 1.47 4.73 -11.23
CA ARG A 174 1.62 6.19 -11.07
C ARG A 174 0.32 6.95 -10.95
N ASN A 175 -0.72 6.56 -11.69
CA ASN A 175 -2.03 7.22 -11.67
C ASN A 175 -2.80 7.05 -10.37
N ALA A 176 -2.47 6.06 -9.54
CA ALA A 176 -3.10 5.80 -8.25
C ALA A 176 -2.15 5.96 -7.06
N ASN A 177 -0.86 6.23 -7.30
CA ASN A 177 0.17 6.30 -6.26
C ASN A 177 0.16 5.08 -5.33
N GLN A 178 0.05 3.91 -5.93
CA GLN A 178 0.04 2.63 -5.22
C GLN A 178 1.21 1.78 -5.67
N ILE A 179 1.78 1.04 -4.72
CA ILE A 179 2.88 0.13 -4.98
C ILE A 179 2.55 -1.28 -4.55
N ILE A 180 3.18 -2.22 -5.23
CA ILE A 180 3.36 -3.61 -4.79
C ILE A 180 4.85 -3.91 -4.77
N SER A 181 5.26 -4.72 -3.82
CA SER A 181 6.63 -5.21 -3.71
C SER A 181 6.64 -6.71 -3.49
N TYR A 182 7.70 -7.34 -3.93
CA TYR A 182 8.00 -8.74 -3.69
C TYR A 182 9.49 -8.88 -3.38
N SER A 183 9.80 -9.71 -2.40
CA SER A 183 11.17 -10.13 -2.05
C SER A 183 11.18 -11.63 -1.82
N LYS A 184 12.05 -12.34 -2.52
CA LYS A 184 12.26 -13.77 -2.32
C LYS A 184 13.09 -14.05 -1.07
N GLU A 185 14.07 -13.18 -0.81
CA GLU A 185 15.01 -13.31 0.30
C GLU A 185 15.11 -11.98 1.05
N ILE A 186 14.79 -12.01 2.34
CA ILE A 186 14.79 -10.82 3.20
C ILE A 186 16.21 -10.36 3.56
N SER A 187 17.21 -11.28 3.55
CA SER A 187 18.60 -10.99 3.92
C SER A 187 19.27 -9.93 3.05
N ASP A 188 18.97 -9.92 1.76
CA ASP A 188 19.63 -9.06 0.77
C ASP A 188 18.84 -7.78 0.45
N GLU A 189 17.68 -7.61 1.05
CA GLU A 189 16.76 -6.53 0.72
C GLU A 189 17.36 -5.14 0.87
N LYS A 190 18.18 -4.93 1.92
CA LYS A 190 18.85 -3.62 2.13
C LYS A 190 19.79 -3.25 0.98
N GLU A 191 20.58 -4.20 0.48
CA GLU A 191 21.50 -3.94 -0.63
C GLU A 191 20.75 -3.71 -1.94
N ILE A 192 19.71 -4.49 -2.20
CA ILE A 192 18.83 -4.31 -3.36
C ILE A 192 18.21 -2.91 -3.32
N LEU A 193 17.68 -2.46 -2.18
CA LEU A 193 17.06 -1.15 -2.05
C LEU A 193 18.10 -0.01 -2.23
N ARG A 194 19.35 -0.18 -1.80
CA ARG A 194 20.42 0.79 -2.09
C ARG A 194 20.66 0.94 -3.60
N GLN A 195 20.63 -0.14 -4.36
CA GLN A 195 20.75 -0.07 -5.82
C GLN A 195 19.52 0.63 -6.44
N TYR A 196 18.31 0.37 -5.92
CA TYR A 196 17.11 1.06 -6.38
C TYR A 196 17.13 2.56 -6.06
N LEU A 197 17.69 2.96 -4.93
CA LEU A 197 17.91 4.39 -4.62
C LEU A 197 18.83 5.08 -5.64
N ARG A 198 19.90 4.40 -6.06
CA ARG A 198 20.78 4.91 -7.13
C ARG A 198 20.03 5.03 -8.46
N PHE A 199 19.21 4.04 -8.80
CA PHE A 199 18.41 4.08 -10.02
C PHE A 199 17.33 5.16 -9.97
N HIS A 200 16.69 5.33 -8.81
CA HIS A 200 15.74 6.42 -8.58
C HIS A 200 16.41 7.78 -8.80
N HIS A 201 17.63 7.97 -8.30
CA HIS A 201 18.40 9.18 -8.55
C HIS A 201 18.65 9.41 -10.06
N LEU A 202 19.07 8.37 -10.79
CA LEU A 202 19.29 8.44 -12.24
C LEU A 202 18.01 8.73 -13.04
N ILE A 203 16.87 8.29 -12.56
CA ILE A 203 15.58 8.44 -13.22
C ILE A 203 14.92 9.80 -12.93
N HIS A 204 15.11 10.34 -11.70
CA HIS A 204 14.33 11.51 -11.24
C HIS A 204 15.16 12.77 -10.98
N ILE A 205 16.44 12.64 -10.61
CA ILE A 205 17.19 13.74 -10.00
C ILE A 205 18.29 14.28 -10.92
N THR A 206 18.82 13.47 -11.85
CA THR A 206 19.88 13.89 -12.76
C THR A 206 19.39 14.92 -13.78
N GLU A 207 20.29 15.75 -14.30
CA GLU A 207 19.99 16.72 -15.35
C GLU A 207 19.45 16.08 -16.63
N ARG A 208 19.81 14.82 -16.90
CA ARG A 208 19.32 14.02 -18.04
C ARG A 208 18.70 12.72 -17.53
N PRO A 209 17.42 12.75 -17.14
CA PRO A 209 16.74 11.60 -16.54
C PRO A 209 16.71 10.41 -17.49
N ALA A 210 17.17 9.25 -17.00
CA ALA A 210 17.05 7.99 -17.73
C ALA A 210 15.63 7.45 -17.62
N LYS A 211 15.07 6.97 -18.73
CA LYS A 211 13.77 6.26 -18.71
C LYS A 211 13.91 4.78 -18.38
N LEU A 212 15.07 4.23 -18.68
CA LEU A 212 15.41 2.83 -18.45
C LEU A 212 16.86 2.73 -18.00
N VAL A 213 17.08 1.98 -16.93
CA VAL A 213 18.41 1.65 -16.39
C VAL A 213 18.56 0.14 -16.37
N TYR A 214 19.71 -0.35 -16.79
CA TYR A 214 20.08 -1.76 -16.80
C TYR A 214 21.52 -1.88 -16.35
N GLN A 215 21.77 -2.71 -15.35
CA GLN A 215 23.08 -2.94 -14.77
C GLN A 215 23.23 -4.40 -14.37
N CYS A 216 24.35 -5.02 -14.70
CA CYS A 216 24.73 -6.34 -14.20
C CYS A 216 25.81 -6.19 -13.12
N THR A 217 25.73 -7.05 -12.11
CA THR A 217 26.80 -7.35 -11.17
C THR A 217 27.43 -8.71 -11.53
N GLU A 218 28.25 -9.27 -10.66
CA GLU A 218 28.84 -10.59 -10.87
C GLU A 218 27.81 -11.75 -10.84
N SER A 219 26.69 -11.57 -10.10
CA SER A 219 25.69 -12.63 -9.85
C SER A 219 24.26 -12.24 -10.20
N GLU A 220 23.95 -10.96 -10.41
CA GLU A 220 22.58 -10.47 -10.51
C GLU A 220 22.42 -9.42 -11.60
N THR A 221 21.18 -9.27 -12.07
CA THR A 221 20.81 -8.20 -12.99
C THR A 221 19.83 -7.26 -12.33
N PHE A 222 20.16 -5.97 -12.31
CA PHE A 222 19.31 -4.89 -11.85
C PHE A 222 18.69 -4.14 -13.02
N PHE A 223 17.43 -3.80 -12.87
CA PHE A 223 16.65 -3.14 -13.91
C PHE A 223 15.72 -2.11 -13.32
N ALA A 224 15.61 -0.94 -13.96
CA ALA A 224 14.58 0.03 -13.64
C ALA A 224 13.99 0.63 -14.92
N TRP A 225 12.68 0.86 -14.89
CA TRP A 225 11.95 1.40 -16.04
C TRP A 225 10.83 2.32 -15.59
N GLN A 226 10.88 3.57 -16.06
CA GLN A 226 9.84 4.56 -15.83
C GLN A 226 9.10 4.87 -17.13
N THR A 227 7.76 4.89 -17.02
CA THR A 227 6.84 5.33 -18.08
C THR A 227 5.85 6.36 -17.54
N MET A 228 4.92 6.82 -18.35
CA MET A 228 3.80 7.67 -17.90
C MET A 228 2.88 6.94 -16.91
N ASN A 229 2.71 5.62 -17.06
CA ASN A 229 1.73 4.83 -16.29
C ASN A 229 2.31 4.12 -15.09
N PHE A 230 3.58 3.74 -15.14
CA PHE A 230 4.22 2.95 -14.09
C PHE A 230 5.70 3.29 -13.90
N GLU A 231 6.21 2.84 -12.79
CA GLU A 231 7.62 2.83 -12.45
C GLU A 231 7.95 1.46 -11.84
N LEU A 232 8.94 0.79 -12.38
CA LEU A 232 9.36 -0.56 -12.01
C LEU A 232 10.83 -0.58 -11.66
N TYR A 233 11.15 -1.19 -10.54
CA TYR A 233 12.49 -1.62 -10.14
C TYR A 233 12.46 -3.13 -10.00
N ALA A 234 13.43 -3.82 -10.56
CA ALA A 234 13.50 -5.28 -10.50
C ALA A 234 14.94 -5.78 -10.36
N THR A 235 15.12 -6.86 -9.61
CA THR A 235 16.36 -7.61 -9.49
C THR A 235 16.09 -9.05 -9.92
N LEU A 236 16.93 -9.57 -10.80
CA LEU A 236 16.89 -10.94 -11.28
C LEU A 236 18.03 -11.72 -10.66
N ASN A 237 17.79 -13.00 -10.39
CA ASN A 237 18.69 -13.90 -9.66
C ASN A 237 19.93 -14.37 -10.44
N GLU A 238 20.08 -13.94 -11.68
CA GLU A 238 21.20 -14.30 -12.55
C GLU A 238 21.61 -13.12 -13.45
N VAL A 239 22.75 -13.25 -14.09
CA VAL A 239 23.23 -12.28 -15.08
C VAL A 239 22.61 -12.59 -16.43
N PHE A 240 21.70 -11.76 -16.87
CA PHE A 240 21.03 -11.92 -18.15
C PHE A 240 21.44 -10.80 -19.12
N ASN A 241 21.49 -11.12 -20.42
CA ASN A 241 21.62 -10.10 -21.44
C ASN A 241 20.36 -9.24 -21.55
N LYS A 242 20.48 -8.04 -22.09
CA LYS A 242 19.39 -7.06 -22.15
C LYS A 242 18.12 -7.60 -22.84
N ARG A 243 18.25 -8.44 -23.88
CA ARG A 243 17.09 -9.03 -24.59
C ARG A 243 16.31 -9.94 -23.65
N LYS A 244 17.01 -10.83 -22.91
CA LYS A 244 16.38 -11.76 -21.97
C LYS A 244 15.72 -11.03 -20.81
N VAL A 245 16.36 -9.98 -20.28
CA VAL A 245 15.77 -9.13 -19.24
C VAL A 245 14.46 -8.53 -19.73
N MET A 246 14.41 -7.97 -20.94
CA MET A 246 13.17 -7.40 -21.50
C MET A 246 12.05 -8.44 -21.65
N GLU A 247 12.39 -9.68 -22.03
CA GLU A 247 11.42 -10.79 -22.08
C GLU A 247 10.83 -11.10 -20.69
N ILE A 248 11.67 -11.20 -19.65
CA ILE A 248 11.23 -11.45 -18.26
C ILE A 248 10.40 -10.28 -17.74
N ILE A 249 10.85 -9.05 -17.93
CA ILE A 249 10.16 -7.85 -17.48
C ILE A 249 8.79 -7.71 -18.17
N ASN A 250 8.69 -7.95 -19.46
CA ASN A 250 7.41 -7.92 -20.15
C ASN A 250 6.44 -8.99 -19.62
N LYS A 251 6.90 -10.21 -19.33
CA LYS A 251 6.08 -11.23 -18.66
C LYS A 251 5.61 -10.79 -17.28
N LEU A 252 6.49 -10.14 -16.49
CA LEU A 252 6.13 -9.58 -15.18
C LEU A 252 5.04 -8.49 -15.31
N LEU A 253 5.19 -7.57 -16.25
CA LEU A 253 4.20 -6.53 -16.51
C LEU A 253 2.85 -7.10 -16.96
N ASP A 254 2.86 -8.12 -17.81
CA ASP A 254 1.64 -8.83 -18.25
C ASP A 254 0.96 -9.52 -17.07
N ALA A 255 1.74 -10.16 -16.17
CA ALA A 255 1.23 -10.78 -14.95
C ALA A 255 0.55 -9.74 -14.04
N ILE A 256 1.22 -8.62 -13.79
CA ILE A 256 0.69 -7.51 -12.98
C ILE A 256 -0.59 -6.95 -13.62
N ASN A 257 -0.61 -6.72 -14.91
CA ASN A 257 -1.78 -6.17 -15.63
C ASN A 257 -2.98 -7.13 -15.58
N LYS A 258 -2.78 -8.43 -15.76
CA LYS A 258 -3.83 -9.47 -15.66
C LYS A 258 -4.45 -9.53 -14.27
N GLN A 259 -3.67 -9.22 -13.23
CA GLN A 259 -4.12 -9.28 -11.83
C GLN A 259 -4.34 -7.89 -11.22
N ARG A 260 -4.41 -6.85 -12.04
CA ARG A 260 -4.47 -5.44 -11.61
C ARG A 260 -5.53 -5.18 -10.54
N ASN A 261 -6.74 -5.71 -10.71
CA ASN A 261 -7.86 -5.52 -9.78
C ASN A 261 -7.65 -6.23 -8.41
N ARG A 262 -6.77 -7.22 -8.36
CA ARG A 262 -6.39 -7.89 -7.11
C ARG A 262 -5.25 -7.16 -6.41
N LEU A 263 -4.28 -6.69 -7.17
CA LEU A 263 -3.07 -6.05 -6.66
C LEU A 263 -3.31 -4.63 -6.19
N PHE A 264 -4.20 -3.89 -6.86
CA PHE A 264 -4.41 -2.47 -6.62
C PHE A 264 -5.86 -2.14 -6.24
N ILE A 265 -6.03 -1.02 -5.59
CA ILE A 265 -7.33 -0.43 -5.28
C ILE A 265 -7.77 0.36 -6.51
N THR A 266 -8.68 -0.19 -7.28
CA THR A 266 -9.20 0.44 -8.51
C THR A 266 -10.50 1.21 -8.27
N ILE A 267 -11.21 0.90 -7.19
CA ILE A 267 -12.48 1.52 -6.81
C ILE A 267 -12.43 1.81 -5.31
N SER A 268 -12.78 3.03 -4.94
CA SER A 268 -12.98 3.45 -3.54
C SER A 268 -14.43 3.87 -3.36
N PRO A 269 -15.20 3.22 -2.47
CA PRO A 269 -16.54 3.65 -2.13
C PRO A 269 -16.53 5.06 -1.53
N THR A 270 -17.66 5.74 -1.66
CA THR A 270 -17.91 7.03 -1.02
C THR A 270 -18.96 6.88 0.07
N PHE A 271 -18.94 7.81 1.04
CA PHE A 271 -19.99 7.92 2.04
C PHE A 271 -21.29 8.44 1.41
#